data_e36ab94225b1517063a9a0c385d85257
#
_entry.id   e36ab94225b1517063a9a0c385d85257
#
_cell.length_a   1.000
_cell.length_b   1.000
_cell.length_c   1.000
_cell.angle_alpha   90.00
_cell.angle_beta   90.00
_cell.angle_gamma   90.00
#
_symmetry.space_group_name_H-M   'P 1'
#
loop_
_entity.id
_entity.type
_entity.pdbx_description
1 polymer ?
#
loop_
_entity_poly.entity_id
_entity_poly.type
_entity_poly.pdbx_seq_one_letter_code
_entity_poly.pdbx_strand_id
1 'polypeptide(L)'
;MHTTGGYMVYTSITHEYIFDYKQDEIYWCTADVGWVTGHSYIVYGPLSNCATTLMFEGVPNYPTSSRFWEVVDKHKVNIFYTAPTALRALMAEGEAPVKKTNRGSLRILGTVGEPINPEAWNWYNEIVGDKRCPIVDTWWQTETGGILITPLPGAIDAKPGSATKPFF
;
A
#
# COMPACT_ATOMS: atom_id res chain seq x y z
N MET A 1 -24.24 4.33 -4.83
CA MET A 1 -23.97 4.48 -6.28
C MET A 1 -23.00 5.62 -6.46
N HIS A 2 -21.92 5.43 -7.21
CA HIS A 2 -20.96 6.48 -7.55
C HIS A 2 -21.17 6.91 -9.00
N THR A 3 -21.03 8.22 -9.27
CA THR A 3 -20.96 8.70 -10.64
C THR A 3 -19.56 8.41 -11.21
N THR A 4 -19.45 8.14 -12.48
CA THR A 4 -18.18 7.84 -13.14
C THR A 4 -17.16 8.97 -12.92
N GLY A 5 -17.55 10.22 -13.17
CA GLY A 5 -16.66 11.38 -13.00
C GLY A 5 -16.22 11.60 -11.55
N GLY A 6 -17.16 11.56 -10.60
CA GLY A 6 -16.86 11.73 -9.17
C GLY A 6 -15.93 10.65 -8.64
N TYR A 7 -16.17 9.39 -9.03
CA TYR A 7 -15.32 8.27 -8.64
C TYR A 7 -13.90 8.43 -9.20
N MET A 8 -13.76 8.77 -10.48
CA MET A 8 -12.45 8.96 -11.11
C MET A 8 -11.66 10.09 -10.46
N VAL A 9 -12.28 11.24 -10.22
CA VAL A 9 -11.63 12.38 -9.55
C VAL A 9 -11.19 11.98 -8.14
N TYR A 10 -12.06 11.31 -7.38
CA TYR A 10 -11.76 10.95 -6.00
C TYR A 10 -10.63 9.92 -5.90
N THR A 11 -10.65 8.88 -6.71
CA THR A 11 -9.57 7.88 -6.72
C THR A 11 -8.24 8.46 -7.21
N SER A 12 -8.28 9.39 -8.17
CA SER A 12 -7.09 10.12 -8.65
C SER A 12 -6.46 10.96 -7.53
N ILE A 13 -7.26 11.83 -6.88
CA ILE A 13 -6.77 12.72 -5.81
C ILE A 13 -6.27 11.92 -4.62
N THR A 14 -7.00 10.91 -4.18
CA THR A 14 -6.58 10.10 -3.03
C THR A 14 -5.33 9.29 -3.33
N HIS A 15 -5.18 8.75 -4.54
CA HIS A 15 -3.93 8.09 -4.93
C HIS A 15 -2.75 9.08 -4.92
N GLU A 16 -2.89 10.25 -5.51
CA GLU A 16 -1.81 11.24 -5.61
C GLU A 16 -1.35 11.72 -4.23
N TYR A 17 -2.28 12.21 -3.41
CA TYR A 17 -1.94 12.85 -2.13
C TYR A 17 -1.62 11.87 -1.01
N ILE A 18 -2.36 10.77 -0.88
CA ILE A 18 -2.17 9.82 0.22
C ILE A 18 -0.86 9.05 0.05
N PHE A 19 -0.57 8.64 -1.17
CA PHE A 19 0.70 7.96 -1.46
C PHE A 19 1.83 8.94 -1.81
N ASP A 20 1.57 10.25 -1.75
CA ASP A 20 2.55 11.29 -2.14
C ASP A 20 3.26 10.92 -3.44
N TYR A 21 2.47 10.44 -4.41
CA TYR A 21 2.97 9.87 -5.66
C TYR A 21 3.82 10.88 -6.43
N LYS A 22 4.99 10.45 -6.87
CA LYS A 22 5.88 11.23 -7.74
C LYS A 22 5.97 10.58 -9.11
N GLN A 23 6.09 11.41 -10.14
CA GLN A 23 6.27 10.93 -11.50
C GLN A 23 7.45 9.94 -11.58
N ASP A 24 7.31 8.91 -12.42
CA ASP A 24 8.28 7.84 -12.64
C ASP A 24 8.46 6.85 -11.48
N GLU A 25 7.74 7.01 -10.36
CA GLU A 25 7.71 6.01 -9.30
C GLU A 25 6.91 4.77 -9.71
N ILE A 26 7.34 3.62 -9.22
CA ILE A 26 6.62 2.36 -9.39
C ILE A 26 5.73 2.12 -8.16
N TYR A 27 4.44 2.11 -8.42
CA TYR A 27 3.40 1.82 -7.43
C TYR A 27 2.98 0.36 -7.52
N TRP A 28 2.85 -0.31 -6.39
CA TRP A 28 2.37 -1.68 -6.33
C TRP A 28 1.32 -1.87 -5.24
N CYS A 29 0.10 -2.15 -5.65
CA CYS A 29 -0.97 -2.62 -4.80
C CYS A 29 -1.15 -4.13 -5.01
N THR A 30 -1.17 -4.91 -3.92
CA THR A 30 -1.27 -6.37 -3.98
C THR A 30 -2.70 -6.90 -3.90
N ALA A 31 -3.70 -6.02 -3.94
CA ALA A 31 -5.09 -6.41 -3.94
C ALA A 31 -5.48 -7.19 -5.21
N ASP A 32 -6.53 -7.98 -5.11
CA ASP A 32 -7.14 -8.61 -6.27
C ASP A 32 -7.83 -7.54 -7.14
N VAL A 33 -7.57 -7.57 -8.45
CA VAL A 33 -8.15 -6.61 -9.41
C VAL A 33 -9.67 -6.77 -9.53
N GLY A 34 -10.23 -7.91 -9.17
CA GLY A 34 -11.67 -8.15 -9.10
C GLY A 34 -12.35 -7.59 -7.85
N TRP A 35 -11.61 -7.01 -6.92
CA TRP A 35 -12.10 -6.40 -5.70
C TRP A 35 -12.04 -4.87 -5.77
N VAL A 36 -12.86 -4.17 -4.96
CA VAL A 36 -12.92 -2.70 -5.04
C VAL A 36 -11.57 -2.01 -4.82
N THR A 37 -10.70 -2.56 -3.97
CA THR A 37 -9.36 -2.02 -3.78
C THR A 37 -8.53 -2.12 -5.06
N GLY A 38 -8.67 -3.20 -5.79
CA GLY A 38 -8.04 -3.33 -7.11
C GLY A 38 -8.61 -2.33 -8.12
N HIS A 39 -9.93 -2.16 -8.14
CA HIS A 39 -10.56 -1.15 -9.01
C HIS A 39 -10.02 0.26 -8.71
N SER A 40 -10.09 0.70 -7.46
CA SER A 40 -9.71 2.06 -7.08
C SER A 40 -8.20 2.30 -7.13
N TYR A 41 -7.39 1.34 -6.66
CA TYR A 41 -5.96 1.56 -6.40
C TYR A 41 -5.00 0.60 -7.11
N ILE A 42 -5.47 -0.19 -8.10
CA ILE A 42 -4.61 -0.78 -9.13
C ILE A 42 -4.91 -0.10 -10.47
N VAL A 43 -6.20 0.09 -10.78
CA VAL A 43 -6.63 0.55 -12.10
C VAL A 43 -6.88 2.06 -12.10
N TYR A 44 -7.97 2.53 -11.47
CA TYR A 44 -8.46 3.89 -11.75
C TYR A 44 -7.60 4.99 -11.14
N GLY A 45 -7.27 4.94 -9.87
CA GLY A 45 -6.44 5.95 -9.21
C GLY A 45 -5.04 6.09 -9.83
N PRO A 46 -4.24 5.02 -9.84
CA PRO A 46 -2.90 5.08 -10.41
C PRO A 46 -2.86 5.47 -11.88
N LEU A 47 -3.69 4.86 -12.73
CA LEU A 47 -3.66 5.12 -14.17
C LEU A 47 -4.17 6.52 -14.54
N SER A 48 -5.11 7.10 -13.78
CA SER A 48 -5.54 8.49 -13.98
C SER A 48 -4.43 9.51 -13.66
N ASN A 49 -3.45 9.11 -12.85
CA ASN A 49 -2.25 9.91 -12.53
C ASN A 49 -1.03 9.52 -13.40
N CYS A 50 -1.25 8.78 -14.49
CA CYS A 50 -0.18 8.28 -15.36
C CYS A 50 0.90 7.48 -14.60
N ALA A 51 0.53 6.84 -13.49
CA ALA A 51 1.47 6.10 -12.67
C ALA A 51 1.83 4.75 -13.32
N THR A 52 3.09 4.35 -13.14
CA THR A 52 3.51 2.98 -13.42
C THR A 52 3.00 2.08 -12.30
N THR A 53 1.95 1.31 -12.56
CA THR A 53 1.39 0.35 -11.62
C THR A 53 1.85 -1.07 -11.94
N LEU A 54 2.38 -1.77 -10.91
CA LEU A 54 2.79 -3.15 -11.05
C LEU A 54 1.60 -4.06 -10.81
N MET A 55 1.28 -4.94 -11.75
CA MET A 55 0.29 -5.99 -11.60
C MET A 55 1.00 -7.32 -11.36
N PHE A 56 0.59 -8.01 -10.31
CA PHE A 56 1.23 -9.24 -9.85
C PHE A 56 0.25 -10.41 -9.86
N GLU A 57 0.57 -11.42 -10.65
CA GLU A 57 -0.14 -12.70 -10.65
C GLU A 57 0.61 -13.70 -9.78
N GLY A 58 0.11 -13.92 -8.56
CA GLY A 58 0.74 -14.82 -7.60
C GLY A 58 0.28 -14.60 -6.17
N VAL A 59 0.92 -15.31 -5.26
CA VAL A 59 0.67 -15.23 -3.82
C VAL A 59 1.95 -14.83 -3.07
N PRO A 60 1.83 -14.26 -1.84
CA PRO A 60 2.97 -13.64 -1.16
C PRO A 60 4.10 -14.62 -0.77
N ASN A 61 3.79 -15.89 -0.61
CA ASN A 61 4.68 -16.92 -0.07
C ASN A 61 5.05 -18.03 -1.06
N TYR A 62 4.79 -17.87 -2.35
CA TYR A 62 5.17 -18.85 -3.37
C TYR A 62 6.09 -18.24 -4.43
N PRO A 63 7.18 -18.89 -4.83
CA PRO A 63 7.69 -20.19 -4.33
C PRO A 63 8.36 -20.13 -2.94
N THR A 64 8.60 -18.94 -2.42
CA THR A 64 9.21 -18.71 -1.10
C THR A 64 8.58 -17.50 -0.41
N SER A 65 8.66 -17.41 0.91
CA SER A 65 8.18 -16.27 1.71
C SER A 65 8.92 -14.94 1.45
N SER A 66 9.96 -14.95 0.63
CA SER A 66 10.62 -13.72 0.13
C SER A 66 9.99 -13.16 -1.15
N ARG A 67 8.98 -13.81 -1.71
CA ARG A 67 8.43 -13.47 -3.03
C ARG A 67 8.07 -11.99 -3.21
N PHE A 68 7.36 -11.39 -2.26
CA PHE A 68 7.01 -9.98 -2.34
C PHE A 68 8.25 -9.07 -2.31
N TRP A 69 9.21 -9.40 -1.47
CA TRP A 69 10.43 -8.61 -1.31
C TRP A 69 11.35 -8.73 -2.53
N GLU A 70 11.37 -9.89 -3.17
CA GLU A 70 12.06 -10.11 -4.46
C GLU A 70 11.42 -9.30 -5.59
N VAL A 71 10.10 -9.16 -5.60
CA VAL A 71 9.38 -8.29 -6.55
C VAL A 71 9.73 -6.82 -6.31
N VAL A 72 9.73 -6.39 -5.05
CA VAL A 72 10.14 -5.03 -4.67
C VAL A 72 11.55 -4.73 -5.14
N ASP A 73 12.50 -5.62 -4.86
CA ASP A 73 13.89 -5.47 -5.26
C ASP A 73 14.08 -5.47 -6.77
N LYS A 74 13.49 -6.44 -7.45
CA LYS A 74 13.61 -6.60 -8.90
C LYS A 74 13.06 -5.39 -9.67
N HIS A 75 11.88 -4.93 -9.30
CA HIS A 75 11.17 -3.86 -10.00
C HIS A 75 11.38 -2.47 -9.39
N LYS A 76 12.17 -2.36 -8.32
CA LYS A 76 12.46 -1.09 -7.64
C LYS A 76 11.20 -0.34 -7.23
N VAL A 77 10.26 -1.08 -6.64
CA VAL A 77 8.98 -0.53 -6.16
C VAL A 77 9.21 0.59 -5.15
N ASN A 78 8.54 1.71 -5.35
CA ASN A 78 8.63 2.90 -4.49
C ASN A 78 7.49 2.97 -3.47
N ILE A 79 6.30 2.56 -3.89
CA ILE A 79 5.09 2.60 -3.07
C ILE A 79 4.51 1.19 -3.02
N PHE A 80 4.38 0.65 -1.81
CA PHE A 80 3.89 -0.71 -1.59
C PHE A 80 2.63 -0.70 -0.72
N TYR A 81 1.50 -1.15 -1.27
CA TYR A 81 0.18 -1.12 -0.65
C TYR A 81 -0.40 -2.52 -0.56
N THR A 82 -0.68 -3.00 0.65
CA THR A 82 -1.06 -4.40 0.88
C THR A 82 -2.01 -4.57 2.08
N ALA A 83 -2.55 -5.77 2.26
CA ALA A 83 -3.44 -6.06 3.38
C ALA A 83 -2.66 -6.51 4.63
N PRO A 84 -3.10 -6.11 5.85
CA PRO A 84 -2.52 -6.60 7.10
C PRO A 84 -2.49 -8.12 7.26
N THR A 85 -3.45 -8.84 6.69
CA THR A 85 -3.43 -10.31 6.67
C THR A 85 -2.21 -10.86 5.95
N ALA A 86 -1.84 -10.29 4.79
CA ALA A 86 -0.63 -10.68 4.08
C ALA A 86 0.64 -10.36 4.89
N LEU A 87 0.66 -9.19 5.54
CA LEU A 87 1.78 -8.79 6.41
C LEU A 87 1.95 -9.74 7.59
N ARG A 88 0.86 -10.11 8.28
CA ARG A 88 0.92 -11.07 9.40
C ARG A 88 1.41 -12.45 8.97
N ALA A 89 0.96 -12.93 7.80
CA ALA A 89 1.45 -14.19 7.25
C ALA A 89 2.95 -14.15 6.96
N LEU A 90 3.44 -13.06 6.37
CA LEU A 90 4.87 -12.88 6.09
C LEU A 90 5.70 -12.64 7.36
N MET A 91 5.15 -11.94 8.36
CA MET A 91 5.79 -11.75 9.66
C MET A 91 6.01 -13.09 10.38
N ALA A 92 5.06 -14.01 10.29
CA ALA A 92 5.17 -15.36 10.88
C ALA A 92 6.33 -16.18 10.28
N GLU A 93 6.76 -15.88 9.05
CA GLU A 93 7.92 -16.51 8.39
C GLU A 93 9.27 -15.94 8.88
N GLY A 94 9.23 -14.93 9.77
CA GLY A 94 10.42 -14.28 10.33
C GLY A 94 10.99 -13.19 9.42
N GLU A 95 12.12 -12.64 9.86
CA GLU A 95 12.73 -11.46 9.21
C GLU A 95 13.71 -11.83 8.08
N ALA A 96 14.27 -13.03 8.09
CA ALA A 96 15.29 -13.46 7.13
C ALA A 96 14.84 -13.35 5.65
N PRO A 97 13.61 -13.73 5.30
CA PRO A 97 13.11 -13.56 3.92
C PRO A 97 13.09 -12.10 3.45
N VAL A 98 12.81 -11.16 4.37
CA VAL A 98 12.81 -9.73 4.10
C VAL A 98 14.24 -9.21 3.96
N LYS A 99 15.10 -9.51 4.93
CA LYS A 99 16.45 -8.95 5.03
C LYS A 99 17.41 -9.37 3.92
N LYS A 100 17.16 -10.48 3.25
CA LYS A 100 18.00 -10.94 2.12
C LYS A 100 17.78 -10.17 0.82
N THR A 101 16.80 -9.27 0.74
CA THR A 101 16.46 -8.48 -0.45
C THR A 101 16.74 -6.99 -0.24
N ASN A 102 16.96 -6.27 -1.34
CA ASN A 102 17.17 -4.83 -1.28
C ASN A 102 15.83 -4.09 -1.43
N ARG A 103 15.40 -3.41 -0.38
CA ARG A 103 14.17 -2.61 -0.34
C ARG A 103 14.44 -1.10 -0.31
N GLY A 104 15.66 -0.71 -0.66
CA GLY A 104 16.09 0.70 -0.63
C GLY A 104 15.26 1.63 -1.54
N SER A 105 14.56 1.08 -2.53
CA SER A 105 13.65 1.83 -3.39
C SER A 105 12.33 2.20 -2.72
N LEU A 106 11.89 1.47 -1.68
CA LEU A 106 10.65 1.78 -0.98
C LEU A 106 10.71 3.17 -0.33
N ARG A 107 9.67 3.94 -0.54
CA ARG A 107 9.48 5.28 0.01
C ARG A 107 8.22 5.39 0.86
N ILE A 108 7.14 4.79 0.42
CA ILE A 108 5.84 4.75 1.13
C ILE A 108 5.39 3.31 1.29
N LEU A 109 4.88 3.00 2.46
CA LEU A 109 4.18 1.76 2.77
C LEU A 109 2.71 2.06 3.04
N GLY A 110 1.82 1.17 2.65
CA GLY A 110 0.40 1.36 2.91
C GLY A 110 -0.31 0.07 3.32
N THR A 111 -1.41 0.22 4.07
CA THR A 111 -2.26 -0.89 4.50
C THR A 111 -3.73 -0.63 4.19
N VAL A 112 -4.47 -1.70 3.88
CA VAL A 112 -5.86 -1.62 3.44
C VAL A 112 -6.66 -2.87 3.77
N GLY A 113 -7.96 -2.69 3.94
CA GLY A 113 -8.97 -3.75 3.98
C GLY A 113 -9.35 -4.22 5.36
N GLU A 114 -8.51 -4.02 6.35
CA GLU A 114 -8.76 -4.33 7.75
C GLU A 114 -7.85 -3.50 8.67
N PRO A 115 -8.20 -3.35 9.96
CA PRO A 115 -7.31 -2.70 10.92
C PRO A 115 -5.98 -3.47 11.06
N ILE A 116 -4.87 -2.74 11.01
CA ILE A 116 -3.56 -3.31 11.32
C ILE A 116 -3.30 -3.18 12.82
N ASN A 117 -2.97 -4.31 13.49
CA ASN A 117 -2.58 -4.25 14.88
C ASN A 117 -1.18 -3.60 15.06
N PRO A 118 -0.90 -2.97 16.23
CA PRO A 118 0.36 -2.27 16.45
C PRO A 118 1.61 -3.13 16.24
N GLU A 119 1.57 -4.42 16.57
CA GLU A 119 2.69 -5.33 16.38
C GLU A 119 3.06 -5.49 14.89
N ALA A 120 2.09 -5.79 14.03
CA ALA A 120 2.30 -5.91 12.60
C ALA A 120 2.67 -4.55 11.97
N TRP A 121 2.13 -3.44 12.48
CA TRP A 121 2.50 -2.10 12.04
C TRP A 121 3.97 -1.80 12.36
N ASN A 122 4.43 -2.11 13.58
CA ASN A 122 5.82 -1.91 13.98
C ASN A 122 6.76 -2.79 13.14
N TRP A 123 6.42 -4.06 12.94
CA TRP A 123 7.20 -4.95 12.08
C TRP A 123 7.29 -4.40 10.64
N TYR A 124 6.19 -3.93 10.10
CA TYR A 124 6.14 -3.33 8.77
C TYR A 124 7.03 -2.09 8.66
N ASN A 125 6.97 -1.22 9.66
CA ASN A 125 7.82 -0.03 9.73
C ASN A 125 9.31 -0.38 9.88
N GLU A 126 9.64 -1.25 10.84
CA GLU A 126 11.02 -1.52 11.22
C GLU A 126 11.73 -2.46 10.24
N ILE A 127 11.08 -3.56 9.88
CA ILE A 127 11.72 -4.64 9.13
C ILE A 127 11.56 -4.44 7.62
N VAL A 128 10.40 -4.02 7.16
CA VAL A 128 10.17 -3.79 5.72
C VAL A 128 10.62 -2.39 5.32
N GLY A 129 10.24 -1.38 6.07
CA GLY A 129 10.51 0.02 5.78
C GLY A 129 11.84 0.56 6.29
N ASP A 130 12.61 -0.21 7.06
CA ASP A 130 13.86 0.21 7.70
C ASP A 130 13.72 1.53 8.47
N LYS A 131 12.54 1.80 9.07
CA LYS A 131 12.15 3.06 9.76
C LYS A 131 12.23 4.32 8.88
N ARG A 132 12.40 4.17 7.57
CA ARG A 132 12.51 5.27 6.60
C ARG A 132 11.17 5.62 5.94
N CYS A 133 10.31 4.61 5.80
CA CYS A 133 9.10 4.73 5.03
C CYS A 133 7.91 5.06 5.94
N PRO A 134 7.24 6.20 5.79
CA PRO A 134 5.96 6.41 6.45
C PRO A 134 4.94 5.35 6.03
N ILE A 135 4.07 4.97 6.97
CA ILE A 135 2.98 4.04 6.71
C ILE A 135 1.69 4.82 6.61
N VAL A 136 1.01 4.72 5.47
CA VAL A 136 -0.37 5.18 5.29
C VAL A 136 -1.31 4.02 5.58
N ASP A 137 -1.86 3.99 6.79
CA ASP A 137 -2.91 3.06 7.19
C ASP A 137 -4.24 3.65 6.75
N THR A 138 -4.94 2.98 5.85
CA THR A 138 -6.10 3.55 5.17
C THR A 138 -7.39 2.88 5.59
N TRP A 139 -8.39 3.70 5.97
CA TRP A 139 -9.74 3.23 6.22
C TRP A 139 -10.71 3.75 5.16
N TRP A 140 -11.46 2.85 4.57
CA TRP A 140 -12.50 3.12 3.59
C TRP A 140 -13.32 1.86 3.31
N GLN A 141 -14.36 1.98 2.50
CA GLN A 141 -15.31 0.91 2.20
C GLN A 141 -15.63 0.88 0.70
N THR A 142 -16.19 -0.23 0.22
CA THR A 142 -16.74 -0.33 -1.15
C THR A 142 -17.73 0.79 -1.43
N GLU A 143 -18.55 1.13 -0.43
CA GLU A 143 -19.57 2.17 -0.50
C GLU A 143 -19.01 3.57 -0.66
N THR A 144 -17.79 3.80 -0.21
CA THR A 144 -17.11 5.11 -0.34
C THR A 144 -16.30 5.24 -1.63
N GLY A 145 -15.92 4.11 -2.23
CA GLY A 145 -15.17 4.06 -3.50
C GLY A 145 -13.70 4.45 -3.39
N GLY A 146 -13.27 5.04 -2.29
CA GLY A 146 -11.90 5.46 -2.04
C GLY A 146 -11.66 5.80 -0.57
N ILE A 147 -10.40 6.13 -0.23
CA ILE A 147 -9.90 6.31 1.12
C ILE A 147 -10.53 7.55 1.78
N LEU A 148 -11.06 7.38 3.00
CA LEU A 148 -11.68 8.46 3.79
C LEU A 148 -10.85 8.88 4.99
N ILE A 149 -10.13 7.95 5.62
CA ILE A 149 -9.35 8.22 6.83
C ILE A 149 -7.95 7.64 6.63
N THR A 150 -6.92 8.45 6.86
CA THR A 150 -5.52 8.05 6.65
C THR A 150 -4.55 9.13 7.16
N PRO A 151 -3.34 8.78 7.61
CA PRO A 151 -2.29 9.78 7.73
C PRO A 151 -1.83 10.26 6.35
N LEU A 152 -1.30 11.49 6.29
CA LEU A 152 -0.66 12.03 5.10
C LEU A 152 0.85 12.12 5.33
N PRO A 153 1.68 11.57 4.46
CA PRO A 153 3.14 11.61 4.60
C PRO A 153 3.66 13.05 4.77
N GLY A 154 4.42 13.28 5.82
CA GLY A 154 5.00 14.60 6.11
C GLY A 154 4.04 15.65 6.70
N ALA A 155 2.73 15.38 6.77
CA ALA A 155 1.73 16.31 7.28
C ALA A 155 1.00 15.82 8.54
N ILE A 156 0.83 14.51 8.66
CA ILE A 156 0.13 13.87 9.79
C ILE A 156 1.00 12.74 10.32
N ASP A 157 1.31 12.77 11.61
CA ASP A 157 2.07 11.71 12.27
C ASP A 157 1.28 10.40 12.23
N ALA A 158 1.91 9.36 11.71
CA ALA A 158 1.36 8.02 11.71
C ALA A 158 1.34 7.44 13.12
N LYS A 159 0.30 6.67 13.43
CA LYS A 159 0.13 6.04 14.74
C LYS A 159 -0.14 4.55 14.56
N PRO A 160 0.65 3.66 15.20
CA PRO A 160 0.41 2.22 15.12
C PRO A 160 -1.03 1.84 15.46
N GLY A 161 -1.68 1.11 14.55
CA GLY A 161 -3.06 0.65 14.73
C GLY A 161 -4.14 1.73 14.54
N SER A 162 -3.84 2.83 13.86
CA SER A 162 -4.80 3.90 13.62
C SER A 162 -4.66 4.53 12.24
N ALA A 163 -5.77 4.61 11.52
CA ALA A 163 -5.85 5.38 10.27
C ALA A 163 -5.83 6.90 10.49
N THR A 164 -5.84 7.36 11.73
CA THR A 164 -5.63 8.74 12.20
C THR A 164 -6.76 9.72 11.93
N LYS A 165 -6.74 10.47 10.84
CA LYS A 165 -7.64 11.60 10.59
C LYS A 165 -8.39 11.46 9.26
N PRO A 166 -9.61 12.06 9.16
CA PRO A 166 -10.29 12.16 7.88
C PRO A 166 -9.41 12.86 6.84
N PHE A 167 -9.46 12.33 5.63
CA PHE A 167 -8.99 13.00 4.42
C PHE A 167 -10.02 14.08 4.03
N PHE A 168 -9.66 15.02 3.21
CA PHE A 168 -10.47 16.20 2.84
C PHE A 168 -11.92 15.89 2.44
#